data_87e10020e06ca3d17fa4f29bf9464e26
#
_entry.id   87e10020e06ca3d17fa4f29bf9464e26
#
_cell.length_a   1.000
_cell.length_b   1.000
_cell.length_c   1.000
_cell.angle_alpha   90.00
_cell.angle_beta   90.00
_cell.angle_gamma   90.00
#
_symmetry.space_group_name_H-M   'P 1'
#
loop_
_entity.id
_entity.type
_entity.pdbx_description
1 polymer ?
#
loop_
_entity_poly.entity_id
_entity_poly.type
_entity_poly.pdbx_seq_one_letter_code
_entity_poly.pdbx_strand_id
1 'polypeptide(L)'
;MAELIGGAAGVAITVLTLIERTVTIGQKLLLYYDQLTDAPNLTLSLRKEFTLILNFLRNLKIDSASKDMEEYMRLLTVGFEDIWLDLEPRIAEEKTRTWGGRVTWVFTMQETQELIIRVERIKASYALVLGAVNYDVTRRIYDNTYLSEGGEC
;
A
#
# COMPACT_ATOMS: atom_id res chain seq x y z
N MET A 1 -4.65 -8.87 29.65
CA MET A 1 -4.27 -7.60 29.03
C MET A 1 -4.37 -7.60 27.51
N ALA A 2 -4.06 -8.72 26.84
CA ALA A 2 -4.26 -8.86 25.40
C ALA A 2 -5.75 -8.76 24.99
N GLU A 3 -6.66 -9.09 25.89
CA GLU A 3 -8.10 -9.04 25.66
C GLU A 3 -8.65 -7.62 25.58
N LEU A 4 -7.97 -6.63 26.19
CA LEU A 4 -8.36 -5.23 26.15
C LEU A 4 -7.97 -4.52 24.84
N ILE A 5 -7.08 -5.13 24.06
CA ILE A 5 -6.66 -4.64 22.75
C ILE A 5 -7.53 -5.23 21.63
N GLY A 6 -8.35 -6.25 21.97
CA GLY A 6 -9.35 -6.80 21.05
C GLY A 6 -10.53 -5.84 20.91
N GLY A 7 -10.92 -5.51 19.69
CA GLY A 7 -12.01 -4.62 19.38
C GLY A 7 -11.62 -3.57 18.35
N ALA A 8 -12.46 -2.56 18.15
CA ALA A 8 -12.25 -1.55 17.11
C ALA A 8 -10.94 -0.78 17.26
N ALA A 9 -10.49 -0.53 18.49
CA ALA A 9 -9.23 0.17 18.77
C ALA A 9 -8.02 -0.68 18.39
N GLY A 10 -8.04 -1.99 18.69
CA GLY A 10 -6.96 -2.92 18.32
C GLY A 10 -6.86 -3.10 16.79
N VAL A 11 -7.97 -3.17 16.11
CA VAL A 11 -8.01 -3.24 14.64
C VAL A 11 -7.46 -1.96 14.01
N ALA A 12 -7.83 -0.78 14.55
CA ALA A 12 -7.31 0.49 14.06
C ALA A 12 -5.78 0.59 14.22
N ILE A 13 -5.23 0.15 15.36
CA ILE A 13 -3.79 0.13 15.60
C ILE A 13 -3.09 -0.79 14.60
N THR A 14 -3.64 -1.96 14.34
CA THR A 14 -3.10 -2.90 13.35
C THR A 14 -3.10 -2.30 11.95
N VAL A 15 -4.20 -1.66 11.55
CA VAL A 15 -4.30 -0.99 10.25
C VAL A 15 -3.28 0.14 10.13
N LEU A 16 -3.09 0.96 11.15
CA LEU A 16 -2.09 2.02 11.15
C LEU A 16 -0.67 1.46 11.00
N THR A 17 -0.36 0.37 11.69
CA THR A 17 0.93 -0.31 11.56
C THR A 17 1.16 -0.82 10.13
N LEU A 18 0.14 -1.41 9.52
CA LEU A 18 0.19 -1.89 8.13
C LEU A 18 0.39 -0.73 7.15
N ILE A 19 -0.28 0.40 7.38
CA ILE A 19 -0.11 1.62 6.57
C ILE A 19 1.34 2.10 6.65
N GLU A 20 1.91 2.20 7.84
CA GLU A 20 3.30 2.63 8.03
C GLU A 20 4.28 1.71 7.30
N ARG A 21 4.11 0.41 7.42
CA ARG A 21 4.95 -0.57 6.72
C ARG A 21 4.83 -0.43 5.20
N THR A 22 3.62 -0.30 4.69
CA THR A 22 3.36 -0.14 3.26
C THR A 22 3.99 1.14 2.72
N VAL A 23 3.83 2.25 3.44
CA VAL A 23 4.42 3.54 3.06
C VAL A 23 5.95 3.45 3.06
N THR A 24 6.55 2.85 4.08
CA THR A 24 8.00 2.69 4.17
C THR A 24 8.56 1.90 3.00
N ILE A 25 7.94 0.76 2.69
CA ILE A 25 8.36 -0.09 1.56
C ILE A 25 8.12 0.61 0.23
N GLY A 26 6.97 1.24 0.07
CA GLY A 26 6.62 1.97 -1.14
C GLY A 26 7.58 3.12 -1.43
N GLN A 27 8.04 3.82 -0.40
CA GLN A 27 9.06 4.87 -0.54
C GLN A 27 10.39 4.31 -1.04
N LYS A 28 10.80 3.15 -0.54
CA LYS A 28 12.02 2.47 -1.01
C LYS A 28 11.91 2.07 -2.47
N LEU A 29 10.75 1.56 -2.88
CA LEU A 29 10.46 1.20 -4.27
C LEU A 29 10.51 2.42 -5.19
N LEU A 30 9.88 3.54 -4.79
CA LEU A 30 9.90 4.77 -5.56
C LEU A 30 11.32 5.35 -5.65
N LEU A 31 12.09 5.32 -4.57
CA LEU A 31 13.47 5.80 -4.56
C LEU A 31 14.33 5.01 -5.53
N TYR A 32 14.20 3.68 -5.51
CA TYR A 32 14.89 2.83 -6.48
C TYR A 32 14.51 3.20 -7.92
N TYR A 33 13.22 3.32 -8.19
CA TYR A 33 12.70 3.66 -9.51
C TYR A 33 13.22 5.03 -9.99
N ASP A 34 13.24 6.02 -9.11
CA ASP A 34 13.71 7.38 -9.43
C ASP A 34 15.19 7.44 -9.75
N GLN A 35 15.98 6.50 -9.23
CA GLN A 35 17.41 6.41 -9.49
C GLN A 35 17.75 5.68 -10.80
N LEU A 36 16.76 5.03 -11.42
CA LEU A 36 16.98 4.27 -12.64
C LEU A 36 17.18 5.18 -13.85
N THR A 37 18.17 4.82 -14.67
CA THR A 37 18.42 5.50 -15.95
C THR A 37 17.83 4.75 -17.14
N ASP A 38 17.50 3.47 -16.93
CA ASP A 38 17.09 2.52 -17.99
C ASP A 38 15.78 1.80 -17.69
N ALA A 39 14.88 2.43 -16.92
CA ALA A 39 13.59 1.83 -16.60
C ALA A 39 12.78 1.54 -17.87
N PRO A 40 12.23 0.31 -18.01
CA PRO A 40 11.41 -0.01 -19.18
C PRO A 40 10.17 0.87 -19.28
N ASN A 41 9.79 1.25 -20.50
CA ASN A 41 8.58 2.06 -20.72
C ASN A 41 7.31 1.39 -20.17
N LEU A 42 7.27 0.06 -20.15
CA LEU A 42 6.15 -0.70 -19.59
C LEU A 42 5.91 -0.42 -18.10
N THR A 43 6.93 0.09 -17.38
CA THR A 43 6.84 0.36 -15.95
C THR A 43 6.60 1.83 -15.62
N LEU A 44 6.42 2.70 -16.61
CA LEU A 44 6.20 4.14 -16.38
C LEU A 44 4.93 4.41 -15.55
N SER A 45 3.89 3.62 -15.75
CA SER A 45 2.64 3.74 -14.98
C SER A 45 2.81 3.31 -13.52
N LEU A 46 3.77 2.44 -13.24
CA LEU A 46 4.02 1.89 -11.91
C LEU A 46 4.36 3.00 -10.90
N ARG A 47 5.24 3.93 -11.27
CA ARG A 47 5.60 5.05 -10.42
C ARG A 47 4.38 5.90 -10.06
N LYS A 48 3.56 6.20 -11.05
CA LYS A 48 2.35 7.01 -10.86
C LYS A 48 1.36 6.31 -9.93
N GLU A 49 1.13 5.02 -10.16
CA GLU A 49 0.21 4.24 -9.34
C GLU A 49 0.69 4.14 -7.88
N PHE A 50 1.95 3.85 -7.67
CA PHE A 50 2.51 3.78 -6.32
C PHE A 50 2.47 5.13 -5.62
N THR A 51 2.76 6.21 -6.33
CA THR A 51 2.65 7.56 -5.77
C THR A 51 1.23 7.88 -5.31
N LEU A 52 0.22 7.52 -6.11
CA LEU A 52 -1.18 7.71 -5.74
C LEU A 52 -1.56 6.92 -4.48
N ILE A 53 -1.17 5.64 -4.43
CA ILE A 53 -1.46 4.77 -3.28
C ILE A 53 -0.80 5.32 -2.02
N LEU A 54 0.48 5.69 -2.09
CA LEU A 54 1.21 6.19 -0.93
C LEU A 54 0.68 7.52 -0.44
N ASN A 55 0.32 8.43 -1.34
CA ASN A 55 -0.27 9.72 -0.96
C ASN A 55 -1.62 9.52 -0.27
N PHE A 56 -2.44 8.61 -0.76
CA PHE A 56 -3.71 8.26 -0.12
C PHE A 56 -3.47 7.72 1.30
N LEU A 57 -2.56 6.75 1.44
CA LEU A 57 -2.27 6.12 2.73
C LEU A 57 -1.70 7.11 3.75
N ARG A 58 -0.81 8.01 3.31
CA ARG A 58 -0.23 9.04 4.19
C ARG A 58 -1.26 10.02 4.74
N ASN A 59 -2.28 10.33 3.95
CA ASN A 59 -3.30 11.30 4.32
C ASN A 59 -4.53 10.65 4.98
N LEU A 60 -4.53 9.33 5.09
CA LEU A 60 -5.65 8.59 5.65
C LEU A 60 -5.65 8.73 7.18
N LYS A 61 -6.75 9.28 7.70
CA LYS A 61 -6.98 9.36 9.14
C LYS A 61 -7.93 8.24 9.54
N ILE A 62 -7.48 7.39 10.46
CA ILE A 62 -8.25 6.24 10.92
C ILE A 62 -8.50 6.38 12.41
N ASP A 63 -9.76 6.63 12.77
CA ASP A 63 -10.23 6.61 14.16
C ASP A 63 -10.72 5.22 14.54
N SER A 64 -11.31 4.52 13.57
CA SER A 64 -11.78 3.15 13.71
C SER A 64 -11.67 2.44 12.37
N ALA A 65 -11.48 1.14 12.39
CA ALA A 65 -11.37 0.32 11.18
C ALA A 65 -12.16 -0.97 11.37
N SER A 66 -12.79 -1.42 10.29
CA SER A 66 -13.43 -2.73 10.23
C SER A 66 -12.40 -3.84 10.06
N LYS A 67 -12.80 -5.08 10.37
CA LYS A 67 -11.95 -6.25 10.09
C LYS A 67 -11.70 -6.44 8.60
N ASP A 68 -12.68 -6.07 7.76
CA ASP A 68 -12.52 -6.13 6.32
C ASP A 68 -11.42 -5.17 5.85
N MET A 69 -11.39 -3.97 6.40
CA MET A 69 -10.33 -3.01 6.10
C MET A 69 -8.96 -3.53 6.53
N GLU A 70 -8.87 -4.17 7.70
CA GLU A 70 -7.62 -4.80 8.17
C GLU A 70 -7.16 -5.88 7.18
N GLU A 71 -8.08 -6.75 6.75
CA GLU A 71 -7.75 -7.81 5.80
C GLU A 71 -7.28 -7.26 4.46
N TYR A 72 -7.99 -6.28 3.91
CA TYR A 72 -7.62 -5.65 2.65
C TYR A 72 -6.28 -4.90 2.76
N MET A 73 -6.03 -4.26 3.90
CA MET A 73 -4.76 -3.60 4.16
C MET A 73 -3.61 -4.60 4.26
N ARG A 74 -3.83 -5.78 4.85
CA ARG A 74 -2.84 -6.87 4.88
C ARG A 74 -2.48 -7.34 3.48
N LEU A 75 -3.47 -7.52 2.62
CA LEU A 75 -3.25 -7.91 1.22
C LEU A 75 -2.40 -6.86 0.49
N LEU A 76 -2.70 -5.59 0.70
CA LEU A 76 -1.94 -4.50 0.11
C LEU A 76 -0.49 -4.48 0.60
N THR A 77 -0.29 -4.61 1.91
CA THR A 77 1.02 -4.64 2.54
C THR A 77 1.86 -5.81 2.03
N VAL A 78 1.27 -7.01 1.98
CA VAL A 78 1.94 -8.22 1.46
C VAL A 78 2.34 -8.03 0.00
N GLY A 79 1.49 -7.41 -0.82
CA GLY A 79 1.82 -7.12 -2.21
C GLY A 79 3.07 -6.25 -2.35
N PHE A 80 3.17 -5.18 -1.56
CA PHE A 80 4.36 -4.33 -1.54
C PHE A 80 5.59 -5.07 -1.01
N GLU A 81 5.43 -5.82 0.07
CA GLU A 81 6.53 -6.59 0.68
C GLU A 81 7.10 -7.63 -0.30
N ASP A 82 6.25 -8.35 -1.02
CA ASP A 82 6.68 -9.37 -1.96
C ASP A 82 7.54 -8.79 -3.08
N ILE A 83 7.17 -7.63 -3.60
CA ILE A 83 7.97 -6.94 -4.61
C ILE A 83 9.32 -6.53 -4.02
N TRP A 84 9.32 -5.94 -2.84
CA TRP A 84 10.54 -5.48 -2.21
C TRP A 84 11.49 -6.61 -1.83
N LEU A 85 10.97 -7.73 -1.31
CA LEU A 85 11.76 -8.92 -0.97
C LEU A 85 12.41 -9.56 -2.20
N ASP A 86 11.77 -9.47 -3.37
CA ASP A 86 12.35 -9.92 -4.62
C ASP A 86 13.40 -8.93 -5.16
N LEU A 87 13.17 -7.65 -5.00
CA LEU A 87 13.99 -6.59 -5.56
C LEU A 87 15.27 -6.31 -4.75
N GLU A 88 15.16 -6.26 -3.42
CA GLU A 88 16.26 -5.85 -2.54
C GLU A 88 17.55 -6.67 -2.72
N PRO A 89 17.51 -8.02 -2.76
CA PRO A 89 18.72 -8.81 -2.96
C PRO A 89 19.35 -8.57 -4.34
N ARG A 90 18.53 -8.32 -5.34
CA ARG A 90 19.01 -8.05 -6.72
C ARG A 90 19.71 -6.71 -6.80
N ILE A 91 19.20 -5.70 -6.11
CA ILE A 91 19.86 -4.40 -6.01
C ILE A 91 21.21 -4.53 -5.32
N ALA A 92 21.26 -5.27 -4.22
CA ALA A 92 22.49 -5.49 -3.47
C ALA A 92 23.55 -6.21 -4.33
N GLU A 93 23.15 -7.22 -5.09
CA GLU A 93 24.03 -7.94 -6.00
C GLU A 93 24.55 -7.03 -7.13
N GLU A 94 23.67 -6.21 -7.72
CA GLU A 94 24.04 -5.30 -8.80
C GLU A 94 25.02 -4.21 -8.33
N LYS A 95 24.86 -3.70 -7.11
CA LYS A 95 25.79 -2.73 -6.51
C LYS A 95 27.21 -3.27 -6.37
N THR A 96 27.40 -4.56 -6.23
CA THR A 96 28.73 -5.17 -6.16
C THR A 96 29.38 -5.33 -7.53
N ARG A 97 28.61 -5.29 -8.61
CA ARG A 97 29.07 -5.49 -9.99
C ARG A 97 29.33 -4.18 -10.74
N THR A 98 28.63 -3.11 -10.37
CA THR A 98 28.70 -1.86 -11.11
C THR A 98 29.73 -0.90 -10.51
N TRP A 99 30.70 -0.52 -11.35
CA TRP A 99 31.61 0.58 -11.07
C TRP A 99 30.94 1.89 -11.49
N GLY A 100 30.83 2.86 -10.59
CA GLY A 100 30.36 4.19 -10.91
C GLY A 100 28.95 4.57 -10.44
N GLY A 101 28.32 3.76 -9.58
CA GLY A 101 27.07 4.14 -8.90
C GLY A 101 25.83 4.20 -9.78
N ARG A 102 25.86 3.62 -10.99
CA ARG A 102 24.67 3.54 -11.83
C ARG A 102 23.68 2.54 -11.26
N VAL A 103 22.43 2.98 -11.11
CA VAL A 103 21.34 2.10 -10.72
C VAL A 103 20.65 1.63 -12.00
N THR A 104 20.67 0.32 -12.22
CA THR A 104 20.11 -0.31 -13.41
C THR A 104 18.89 -1.14 -13.07
N TRP A 105 18.04 -1.37 -14.09
CA TRP A 105 16.89 -2.25 -13.95
C TRP A 105 17.36 -3.70 -13.80
N VAL A 106 16.98 -4.34 -12.66
CA VAL A 106 17.50 -5.66 -12.28
C VAL A 106 16.63 -6.83 -12.75
N PHE A 107 15.46 -6.55 -13.30
CA PHE A 107 14.54 -7.59 -13.79
C PHE A 107 14.75 -7.86 -15.28
N THR A 108 14.63 -9.13 -15.65
CA THR A 108 14.52 -9.52 -17.06
C THR A 108 13.18 -9.06 -17.65
N MET A 109 13.01 -9.17 -18.96
CA MET A 109 11.74 -8.82 -19.60
C MET A 109 10.58 -9.68 -19.07
N GLN A 110 10.79 -10.97 -18.90
CA GLN A 110 9.78 -11.87 -18.34
C GLN A 110 9.45 -11.50 -16.90
N GLU A 111 10.46 -11.23 -16.07
CA GLU A 111 10.27 -10.81 -14.69
C GLU A 111 9.58 -9.46 -14.61
N THR A 112 9.85 -8.55 -15.55
CA THR A 112 9.16 -7.26 -15.64
C THR A 112 7.67 -7.45 -15.92
N GLN A 113 7.31 -8.38 -16.80
CA GLN A 113 5.91 -8.71 -17.08
C GLN A 113 5.22 -9.30 -15.84
N GLU A 114 5.91 -10.18 -15.12
CA GLU A 114 5.41 -10.72 -13.85
C GLU A 114 5.23 -9.62 -12.80
N LEU A 115 6.15 -8.66 -12.74
CA LEU A 115 6.05 -7.50 -11.87
C LEU A 115 4.80 -6.67 -12.18
N ILE A 116 4.50 -6.45 -13.44
CA ILE A 116 3.29 -5.73 -13.86
C ILE A 116 2.04 -6.45 -13.37
N ILE A 117 1.99 -7.78 -13.45
CA ILE A 117 0.88 -8.57 -12.92
C ILE A 117 0.75 -8.38 -11.41
N ARG A 118 1.86 -8.39 -10.67
CA ARG A 118 1.85 -8.12 -9.22
C ARG A 118 1.34 -6.72 -8.90
N VAL A 119 1.71 -5.72 -9.68
CA VAL A 119 1.22 -4.34 -9.53
C VAL A 119 -0.29 -4.27 -9.76
N GLU A 120 -0.81 -5.00 -10.74
CA GLU A 120 -2.27 -5.06 -10.96
C GLU A 120 -2.99 -5.67 -9.76
N ARG A 121 -2.41 -6.68 -9.10
CA ARG A 121 -2.95 -7.24 -7.85
C ARG A 121 -2.92 -6.23 -6.72
N ILE A 122 -1.84 -5.46 -6.60
CA ILE A 122 -1.73 -4.37 -5.62
C ILE A 122 -2.83 -3.34 -5.87
N LYS A 123 -3.07 -2.95 -7.11
CA LYS A 123 -4.14 -2.02 -7.47
C LYS A 123 -5.52 -2.57 -7.09
N ALA A 124 -5.75 -3.86 -7.29
CA ALA A 124 -7.00 -4.51 -6.88
C ALA A 124 -7.17 -4.48 -5.35
N SER A 125 -6.13 -4.79 -4.59
CA SER A 125 -6.14 -4.70 -3.13
C SER A 125 -6.37 -3.28 -2.65
N TYR A 126 -5.75 -2.30 -3.30
CA TYR A 126 -5.95 -0.88 -3.02
C TYR A 126 -7.41 -0.45 -3.26
N ALA A 127 -8.01 -0.93 -4.34
CA ALA A 127 -9.43 -0.65 -4.62
C ALA A 127 -10.34 -1.20 -3.51
N LEU A 128 -10.01 -2.37 -2.94
CA LEU A 128 -10.75 -2.92 -1.80
C LEU A 128 -10.58 -2.04 -0.56
N VAL A 129 -9.38 -1.54 -0.29
CA VAL A 129 -9.14 -0.61 0.83
C VAL A 129 -9.95 0.68 0.64
N LEU A 130 -9.94 1.25 -0.56
CA LEU A 130 -10.75 2.43 -0.88
C LEU A 130 -12.23 2.19 -0.66
N GLY A 131 -12.74 1.04 -1.11
CA GLY A 131 -14.14 0.67 -0.92
C GLY A 131 -14.52 0.56 0.55
N ALA A 132 -13.66 -0.05 1.37
CA ALA A 132 -13.87 -0.18 2.81
C ALA A 132 -13.88 1.18 3.51
N VAL A 133 -12.94 2.08 3.16
CA VAL A 133 -12.88 3.44 3.70
C VAL A 133 -14.15 4.22 3.33
N ASN A 134 -14.56 4.18 2.07
CA ASN A 134 -15.75 4.87 1.60
C ASN A 134 -17.03 4.32 2.26
N TYR A 135 -17.11 3.02 2.45
CA TYR A 135 -18.23 2.40 3.15
C TYR A 135 -18.32 2.87 4.59
N ASP A 136 -17.21 2.87 5.33
CA ASP A 136 -17.16 3.31 6.72
C ASP A 136 -17.55 4.79 6.86
N VAL A 137 -17.07 5.66 5.98
CA VAL A 137 -17.44 7.09 5.96
C VAL A 137 -18.93 7.26 5.67
N THR A 138 -19.47 6.58 4.67
CA THR A 138 -20.89 6.65 4.30
C THR A 138 -21.78 6.18 5.45
N ARG A 139 -21.39 5.10 6.11
CA ARG A 139 -22.13 4.58 7.27
C ARG A 139 -22.15 5.57 8.43
N ARG A 140 -21.03 6.22 8.73
CA ARG A 140 -20.98 7.26 9.78
C ARG A 140 -21.89 8.44 9.47
N ILE A 141 -21.89 8.91 8.23
CA ILE A 141 -22.76 9.99 7.79
C ILE A 141 -24.24 9.59 7.96
N TYR A 142 -24.58 8.37 7.54
CA TYR A 142 -25.95 7.84 7.66
C TYR A 142 -26.37 7.74 9.13
N ASP A 143 -25.55 7.15 9.98
CA ASP A 143 -25.83 7.00 11.42
C ASP A 143 -25.99 8.36 12.09
N ASN A 144 -25.14 9.32 11.79
CA ASN A 144 -25.22 10.68 12.33
C ASN A 144 -26.49 11.41 11.88
N THR A 145 -26.88 11.28 10.62
CA THR A 145 -28.11 11.86 10.09
C THR A 145 -29.35 11.25 10.75
N TYR A 146 -29.36 9.94 10.92
CA TYR A 146 -30.48 9.21 11.55
C TYR A 146 -30.62 9.58 13.03
N LEU A 147 -29.51 9.71 13.76
CA LEU A 147 -29.51 10.11 15.16
C LEU A 147 -29.98 11.56 15.36
N SER A 148 -29.62 12.46 14.46
CA SER A 148 -30.07 13.87 14.54
C SER A 148 -31.57 14.02 14.23
N GLU A 149 -32.11 13.22 13.28
CA GLU A 149 -33.56 13.24 13.00
C GLU A 149 -34.38 12.59 14.09
N GLY A 150 -33.87 11.52 14.72
CA GLY A 150 -34.54 10.88 15.86
C GLY A 150 -34.56 11.69 17.13
N GLY A 151 -33.73 12.74 17.25
CA GLY A 151 -33.70 13.64 18.39
C GLY A 151 -34.73 14.79 18.35
N GLU A 152 -35.39 14.99 17.23
CA GLU A 152 -36.40 16.04 17.04
C GLU A 152 -37.84 15.58 17.32
N CYS A 153 -38.04 14.35 17.68
CA CYS A 153 -39.33 13.84 18.17
C CYS A 153 -39.41 13.93 19.69
#